data_8e18f78d34a087f5ada486136694b5f0
#
_entry.id   8e18f78d34a087f5ada486136694b5f0
#
_cell.length_a   1.000
_cell.length_b   1.000
_cell.length_c   1.000
_cell.angle_alpha   90.00
_cell.angle_beta   90.00
_cell.angle_gamma   90.00
#
_symmetry.space_group_name_H-M   'P 1'
#
loop_
_entity.id
_entity.type
_entity.pdbx_description
1 polymer ?
#
loop_
_entity_poly.entity_id
_entity_poly.type
_entity_poly.pdbx_seq_one_letter_code
_entity_poly.pdbx_strand_id
1 'polypeptide(L)' 'MEREMPKDPMMLMSFINMKLRDFYLTLDALCDDMDVDRQELEGKMAEAGLEYNAAANKFW' A
#
# COMPACT_ATOMS: atom_id res chain seq x y z
N MET A 1 -7.04 -15.89 -9.51
CA MET A 1 -6.26 -15.96 -8.32
C MET A 1 -6.53 -14.82 -7.39
N GLU A 2 -6.73 -15.13 -6.15
CA GLU A 2 -7.05 -14.09 -5.20
C GLU A 2 -5.83 -13.43 -4.66
N ARG A 3 -5.92 -12.14 -4.46
CA ARG A 3 -4.87 -11.41 -3.82
C ARG A 3 -5.29 -11.16 -2.42
N GLU A 4 -4.66 -11.87 -1.53
CA GLU A 4 -5.00 -11.69 -0.15
C GLU A 4 -4.04 -10.72 0.46
N MET A 5 -4.58 -9.67 1.04
CA MET A 5 -3.77 -8.70 1.73
C MET A 5 -4.16 -8.70 3.19
N PRO A 6 -3.21 -8.40 4.09
CA PRO A 6 -3.54 -8.34 5.52
C PRO A 6 -4.64 -7.31 5.76
N LYS A 7 -5.53 -7.63 6.68
CA LYS A 7 -6.60 -6.71 7.03
C LYS A 7 -6.19 -5.74 8.13
N ASP A 8 -5.23 -6.15 8.94
CA ASP A 8 -4.70 -5.29 9.98
C ASP A 8 -3.89 -4.17 9.35
N PRO A 9 -4.18 -2.89 9.66
CA PRO A 9 -3.50 -1.78 8.99
C PRO A 9 -1.99 -1.80 9.13
N MET A 10 -1.47 -2.21 10.29
CA MET A 10 -0.02 -2.24 10.47
C MET A 10 0.62 -3.33 9.63
N MET A 11 -0.02 -4.49 9.57
CA MET A 11 0.48 -5.57 8.72
C MET A 11 0.33 -5.21 7.26
N LEU A 12 -0.76 -4.53 6.91
CA LEU A 12 -0.96 -4.07 5.55
C LEU A 12 0.11 -3.08 5.16
N MET A 13 0.47 -2.17 6.06
CA MET A 13 1.53 -1.21 5.81
C MET A 13 2.84 -1.93 5.51
N SER A 14 3.19 -2.92 6.31
CA SER A 14 4.43 -3.66 6.11
C SER A 14 4.43 -4.38 4.76
N PHE A 15 3.29 -4.99 4.41
CA PHE A 15 3.16 -5.70 3.16
C PHE A 15 3.31 -4.73 1.97
N ILE A 16 2.59 -3.62 2.00
CA ILE A 16 2.62 -2.66 0.92
C ILE A 16 3.99 -2.00 0.81
N ASN A 17 4.58 -1.62 1.95
CA ASN A 17 5.90 -0.99 1.91
C ASN A 17 6.97 -1.92 1.36
N MET A 18 6.86 -3.21 1.65
CA MET A 18 7.78 -4.18 1.08
C MET A 18 7.66 -4.24 -0.42
N LYS A 19 6.42 -4.23 -0.92
CA LYS A 19 6.19 -4.24 -2.37
C LYS A 19 6.70 -2.97 -3.02
N LEU A 20 6.48 -1.83 -2.39
CA LEU A 20 6.97 -0.56 -2.92
C LEU A 20 8.49 -0.52 -2.95
N ARG A 21 9.13 -1.09 -1.93
CA ARG A 21 10.57 -1.10 -1.88
C ARG A 21 11.18 -2.01 -2.94
N ASP A 22 10.57 -3.18 -3.15
CA ASP A 22 11.19 -4.21 -3.97
C ASP A 22 10.70 -4.27 -5.40
N PHE A 23 9.45 -3.85 -5.67
CA PHE A 23 8.86 -4.11 -6.97
C PHE A 23 8.26 -2.90 -7.67
N TYR A 24 7.84 -1.88 -6.95
CA TYR A 24 7.12 -0.76 -7.57
C TYR A 24 7.75 0.56 -7.19
N LEU A 25 7.87 1.45 -8.18
CA LEU A 25 8.48 2.76 -7.94
C LEU A 25 7.49 3.78 -7.41
N THR A 26 6.20 3.51 -7.55
CA THR A 26 5.16 4.42 -7.07
C THR A 26 3.97 3.63 -6.59
N LEU A 27 3.13 4.29 -5.78
CA LEU A 27 1.91 3.65 -5.31
C LEU A 27 0.95 3.39 -6.47
N ASP A 28 0.90 4.30 -7.44
CA ASP A 28 0.04 4.10 -8.61
C ASP A 28 0.44 2.83 -9.37
N ALA A 29 1.74 2.61 -9.52
CA ALA A 29 2.23 1.43 -10.22
C ALA A 29 1.82 0.16 -9.47
N LEU A 30 1.93 0.19 -8.15
CA LEU A 30 1.54 -0.95 -7.33
C LEU A 30 0.05 -1.24 -7.48
N CYS A 31 -0.77 -0.20 -7.35
CA CYS A 31 -2.21 -0.38 -7.41
C CYS A 31 -2.66 -0.87 -8.78
N ASP A 32 -2.04 -0.36 -9.82
CA ASP A 32 -2.38 -0.76 -11.17
C ASP A 32 -2.04 -2.23 -11.42
N ASP A 33 -0.84 -2.63 -11.03
CA ASP A 33 -0.41 -4.00 -11.27
C ASP A 33 -1.10 -5.02 -10.40
N MET A 34 -1.38 -4.66 -9.15
CA MET A 34 -2.03 -5.57 -8.22
C MET A 34 -3.55 -5.46 -8.25
N ASP A 35 -4.08 -4.60 -9.09
CA ASP A 35 -5.52 -4.42 -9.24
C ASP A 35 -6.15 -4.00 -7.91
N VAL A 36 -5.55 -3.00 -7.28
CA VAL A 36 -6.00 -2.48 -5.99
C VAL A 36 -6.49 -1.05 -6.19
N ASP A 37 -7.63 -0.73 -5.57
CA ASP A 37 -8.14 0.63 -5.61
C ASP A 37 -7.31 1.49 -4.66
N ARG A 38 -6.65 2.50 -5.21
CA ARG A 38 -5.75 3.34 -4.41
C ARG A 38 -6.50 4.06 -3.29
N GLN A 39 -7.70 4.57 -3.59
CA GLN A 39 -8.47 5.28 -2.58
C GLN A 39 -8.85 4.37 -1.42
N GLU A 40 -9.22 3.15 -1.74
CA GLU A 40 -9.56 2.18 -0.72
C GLU A 40 -8.35 1.87 0.15
N LEU A 41 -7.21 1.68 -0.49
CA LEU A 41 -5.99 1.37 0.23
C LEU A 41 -5.58 2.52 1.14
N GLU A 42 -5.61 3.74 0.60
CA GLU A 42 -5.25 4.91 1.39
C GLU A 42 -6.22 5.11 2.55
N GLY A 43 -7.51 4.81 2.34
CA GLY A 43 -8.49 4.91 3.40
C GLY A 43 -8.20 3.96 4.55
N LYS A 44 -7.83 2.73 4.22
CA LYS A 44 -7.49 1.76 5.24
C LYS A 44 -6.25 2.18 6.03
N MET A 45 -5.26 2.72 5.34
CA MET A 45 -4.06 3.19 6.00
C MET A 45 -4.36 4.39 6.89
N ALA A 46 -5.25 5.27 6.43
CA ALA A 46 -5.59 6.46 7.19
C ALA A 46 -6.26 6.10 8.52
N GLU A 47 -6.97 4.98 8.57
CA GLU A 47 -7.58 4.54 9.80
C GLU A 47 -6.55 4.31 10.89
N ALA A 48 -5.32 3.98 10.51
CA ALA A 48 -4.23 3.79 11.45
C ALA A 48 -3.32 5.00 11.54
N GLY A 49 -3.73 6.12 10.93
CA GLY A 49 -2.93 7.34 10.97
C GLY A 49 -1.76 7.32 10.01
N LEU A 50 -1.81 6.49 8.97
CA LEU A 50 -0.73 6.35 8.02
C LEU A 50 -1.04 7.07 6.73
N GLU A 51 -0.02 7.68 6.12
CA GLU A 51 -0.16 8.36 4.84
C GLU A 51 0.93 7.92 3.89
N TYR A 52 0.62 7.95 2.61
CA TYR A 52 1.62 7.63 1.61
C TYR A 52 2.55 8.83 1.41
N ASN A 53 3.83 8.60 1.56
CA ASN A 53 4.84 9.61 1.33
C ASN A 53 5.53 9.32 0.00
N ALA A 54 5.21 10.13 -1.01
CA ALA A 54 5.72 9.88 -2.35
C ALA A 54 7.24 10.03 -2.43
N ALA A 55 7.79 10.95 -1.66
CA ALA A 55 9.24 11.16 -1.68
C ALA A 55 9.98 9.94 -1.17
N ALA A 56 9.42 9.26 -0.17
CA ALA A 56 10.03 8.06 0.39
C ALA A 56 9.47 6.78 -0.23
N ASN A 57 8.39 6.89 -1.00
CA ASN A 57 7.71 5.78 -1.64
C ASN A 57 7.29 4.73 -0.60
N LYS A 58 6.65 5.19 0.45
CA LYS A 58 6.15 4.29 1.47
C LYS A 58 5.11 4.99 2.33
N PHE A 59 4.37 4.17 3.09
CA PHE A 59 3.44 4.68 4.08
C PHE A 59 4.15 4.79 5.43
N TRP A 60 3.84 5.84 6.16
CA TRP A 60 4.32 5.96 7.54
C TRP A 60 3.45 6.90 8.38
#